data_cfbd6b54782d59601a5eeb7e1568efbe
#
_entry.id   cfbd6b54782d59601a5eeb7e1568efbe
#
_cell.length_a   1.000
_cell.length_b   1.000
_cell.length_c   1.000
_cell.angle_alpha   90.00
_cell.angle_beta   90.00
_cell.angle_gamma   90.00
#
_symmetry.space_group_name_H-M   'P 1'
#
loop_
_entity.id
_entity.type
_entity.pdbx_description
1 polymer ?
#
loop_
_entity_poly.entity_id
_entity_poly.type
_entity_poly.pdbx_seq_one_letter_code
_entity_poly.pdbx_strand_id
1 'polypeptide(L)'
;MSKLETITIDTPSGSNTMQIGSTNTATINLGVSGDTINVPAGVTIANAGTATGFGGANTPAFEAFLSGSDQDIGDSVNTRVAFNSEAFDTDNAYDNSTNYRFTPQTAGKYYVYTLCVGFTTAGGYTDLAYMSPEIKKNGTRIAHAIFDLGSRQRQISPYVAIVVDMNGSSDYLDVFCEINANSGNGKLRNGADKTKFGAFRIIT
;
A
#
# COMPACT_ATOMS: atom_id res chain seq x y z
N MET A 1 40.52 31.43 -1.36
CA MET A 1 39.56 30.62 -2.13
C MET A 1 39.46 31.19 -3.54
N SER A 2 39.61 30.34 -4.55
CA SER A 2 39.36 30.76 -5.93
C SER A 2 37.86 30.71 -6.20
N LYS A 3 37.30 31.79 -6.76
CA LYS A 3 35.89 31.90 -7.13
C LYS A 3 35.79 32.20 -8.61
N LEU A 4 35.00 31.45 -9.35
CA LEU A 4 34.63 31.78 -10.72
C LEU A 4 33.23 32.43 -10.68
N GLU A 5 33.15 33.68 -11.08
CA GLU A 5 31.88 34.40 -11.22
C GLU A 5 31.56 34.52 -12.70
N THR A 6 30.55 33.81 -13.17
CA THR A 6 30.06 33.87 -14.54
C THR A 6 28.59 33.57 -14.60
N ILE A 7 27.89 34.11 -15.58
CA ILE A 7 26.48 33.80 -15.83
C ILE A 7 26.29 32.61 -16.76
N THR A 8 27.33 32.20 -17.48
CA THR A 8 27.29 31.03 -18.38
C THR A 8 28.63 30.33 -18.36
N ILE A 9 28.58 28.98 -18.25
CA ILE A 9 29.73 28.10 -18.48
C ILE A 9 29.38 27.23 -19.67
N ASP A 10 30.13 27.30 -20.74
CA ASP A 10 29.90 26.56 -21.98
C ASP A 10 31.15 25.79 -22.37
N THR A 11 30.99 24.78 -23.22
CA THR A 11 32.11 23.98 -23.76
C THR A 11 32.84 24.79 -24.83
N PRO A 12 34.19 24.66 -24.95
CA PRO A 12 34.91 25.18 -26.06
C PRO A 12 34.39 24.69 -27.41
N SER A 13 34.51 25.47 -28.45
CA SER A 13 34.15 25.06 -29.80
C SER A 13 34.86 23.77 -30.19
N GLY A 14 34.07 22.78 -30.64
CA GLY A 14 34.56 21.43 -30.98
C GLY A 14 34.60 20.41 -29.83
N SER A 15 34.24 20.81 -28.61
CA SER A 15 34.08 19.88 -27.47
C SER A 15 32.61 19.61 -27.22
N ASN A 16 32.25 18.35 -27.07
CA ASN A 16 30.87 17.89 -26.76
C ASN A 16 30.71 17.50 -25.28
N THR A 17 31.76 17.63 -24.46
CA THR A 17 31.74 17.21 -23.06
C THR A 17 32.30 18.29 -22.15
N MET A 18 31.52 18.62 -21.11
CA MET A 18 31.99 19.42 -19.98
C MET A 18 32.15 18.44 -18.76
N GLN A 19 33.36 18.34 -18.25
CA GLN A 19 33.59 17.56 -17.03
C GLN A 19 33.69 18.49 -15.83
N ILE A 20 32.85 18.24 -14.81
CA ILE A 20 32.88 18.94 -13.53
C ILE A 20 33.29 17.90 -12.46
N GLY A 21 34.43 18.15 -11.84
CA GLY A 21 35.04 17.23 -10.88
C GLY A 21 36.26 16.48 -11.43
N SER A 22 37.00 15.90 -10.53
CA SER A 22 38.22 15.13 -10.81
C SER A 22 38.25 13.87 -9.95
N THR A 23 39.28 13.06 -10.07
CA THR A 23 39.52 11.87 -9.25
C THR A 23 39.54 12.13 -7.74
N ASN A 24 39.83 13.37 -7.34
CA ASN A 24 39.89 13.78 -5.93
C ASN A 24 38.66 14.57 -5.46
N THR A 25 37.63 14.73 -6.31
CA THR A 25 36.43 15.46 -5.94
C THR A 25 35.49 14.53 -5.17
N ALA A 26 35.32 14.78 -3.87
CA ALA A 26 34.45 13.98 -3.01
C ALA A 26 32.96 14.38 -3.14
N THR A 27 32.69 15.68 -3.37
CA THR A 27 31.31 16.20 -3.44
C THR A 27 31.25 17.35 -4.43
N ILE A 28 30.21 17.39 -5.24
CA ILE A 28 29.82 18.52 -6.09
C ILE A 28 28.44 18.99 -5.61
N ASN A 29 28.37 20.21 -5.06
CA ASN A 29 27.09 20.81 -4.69
C ASN A 29 26.63 21.71 -5.84
N LEU A 30 25.45 21.41 -6.38
CA LEU A 30 24.79 22.22 -7.40
C LEU A 30 23.58 22.91 -6.77
N GLY A 31 23.74 24.23 -6.47
CA GLY A 31 22.70 25.02 -5.82
C GLY A 31 22.67 24.94 -4.30
N VAL A 32 21.80 25.73 -3.70
CA VAL A 32 21.46 25.79 -2.27
C VAL A 32 19.95 25.67 -2.10
N SER A 33 19.47 25.66 -0.86
CA SER A 33 18.03 25.57 -0.59
C SER A 33 17.26 26.71 -1.31
N GLY A 34 16.26 26.32 -2.10
CA GLY A 34 15.45 27.20 -2.93
C GLY A 34 15.89 27.33 -4.39
N ASP A 35 17.08 26.83 -4.75
CA ASP A 35 17.53 26.80 -6.14
C ASP A 35 16.85 25.67 -6.94
N THR A 36 16.72 25.88 -8.23
CA THR A 36 16.20 24.89 -9.18
C THR A 36 17.29 24.49 -10.17
N ILE A 37 17.51 23.18 -10.32
CA ILE A 37 18.31 22.62 -11.41
C ILE A 37 17.34 22.20 -12.51
N ASN A 38 17.32 22.96 -13.60
CA ASN A 38 16.46 22.69 -14.74
C ASN A 38 17.16 21.72 -15.73
N VAL A 39 16.54 20.59 -15.98
CA VAL A 39 16.93 19.64 -17.03
C VAL A 39 15.88 19.72 -18.14
N PRO A 40 16.20 20.34 -19.29
CA PRO A 40 15.24 20.53 -20.38
C PRO A 40 14.70 19.22 -20.95
N ALA A 41 13.56 19.29 -21.64
CA ALA A 41 13.00 18.14 -22.35
C ALA A 41 14.00 17.56 -23.37
N GLY A 42 14.08 16.25 -23.44
CA GLY A 42 15.01 15.52 -24.32
C GLY A 42 16.42 15.31 -23.75
N VAL A 43 16.73 15.87 -22.58
CA VAL A 43 18.00 15.64 -21.89
C VAL A 43 17.88 14.43 -20.98
N THR A 44 18.90 13.58 -20.95
CA THR A 44 18.96 12.39 -20.10
C THR A 44 19.92 12.60 -18.94
N ILE A 45 19.49 12.27 -17.72
CA ILE A 45 20.37 12.09 -16.57
C ILE A 45 20.78 10.63 -16.50
N ALA A 46 22.01 10.32 -16.95
CA ALA A 46 22.55 8.96 -16.83
C ALA A 46 23.22 8.79 -15.46
N ASN A 47 22.61 8.02 -14.57
CA ASN A 47 23.16 7.73 -13.26
C ASN A 47 23.64 6.26 -13.22
N ALA A 48 24.96 6.05 -13.09
CA ALA A 48 25.55 4.72 -12.91
C ALA A 48 25.78 4.37 -11.41
N GLY A 49 25.58 5.35 -10.51
CA GLY A 49 25.70 5.17 -9.07
C GLY A 49 24.35 5.04 -8.37
N THR A 50 24.35 5.19 -7.06
CA THR A 50 23.11 5.23 -6.27
C THR A 50 22.49 6.61 -6.34
N ALA A 51 21.25 6.72 -6.84
CA ALA A 51 20.46 7.92 -6.80
C ALA A 51 19.63 7.94 -5.52
N THR A 52 19.78 9.01 -4.71
CA THR A 52 18.93 9.24 -3.54
C THR A 52 18.10 10.50 -3.75
N GLY A 53 16.82 10.47 -3.38
CA GLY A 53 15.92 11.61 -3.53
C GLY A 53 15.36 11.83 -4.96
N PHE A 54 15.66 10.94 -5.91
CA PHE A 54 15.03 10.96 -7.23
C PHE A 54 13.76 10.08 -7.21
N GLY A 55 12.62 10.71 -7.40
CA GLY A 55 11.31 10.07 -7.30
C GLY A 55 10.78 9.99 -5.87
N GLY A 56 9.49 9.83 -5.72
CA GLY A 56 8.84 9.66 -4.43
C GLY A 56 8.98 8.20 -3.93
N ALA A 57 8.93 8.00 -2.63
CA ALA A 57 8.78 6.67 -2.06
C ALA A 57 7.30 6.24 -2.13
N ASN A 58 7.02 4.93 -2.33
CA ASN A 58 5.67 4.38 -2.25
C ASN A 58 5.22 4.21 -0.78
N THR A 59 5.63 5.13 0.09
CA THR A 59 5.29 5.14 1.51
C THR A 59 4.33 6.29 1.84
N PRO A 60 3.50 6.14 2.88
CA PRO A 60 3.29 4.95 3.73
C PRO A 60 2.84 3.71 2.96
N ALA A 61 3.34 2.55 3.40
CA ALA A 61 2.95 1.25 2.88
C ALA A 61 2.91 0.22 4.00
N PHE A 62 1.93 -0.69 3.97
CA PHE A 62 1.82 -1.77 4.94
C PHE A 62 1.22 -3.04 4.32
N GLU A 63 1.48 -4.17 4.93
CA GLU A 63 0.70 -5.40 4.80
C GLU A 63 0.52 -6.01 6.19
N ALA A 64 -0.73 -6.26 6.57
CA ALA A 64 -1.11 -6.94 7.78
C ALA A 64 -1.93 -8.19 7.47
N PHE A 65 -1.91 -9.17 8.36
CA PHE A 65 -2.60 -10.43 8.17
C PHE A 65 -3.22 -10.94 9.46
N LEU A 66 -4.18 -11.84 9.32
CA LEU A 66 -4.80 -12.53 10.44
C LEU A 66 -3.85 -13.62 10.96
N SER A 67 -3.47 -13.56 12.21
CA SER A 67 -2.52 -14.47 12.86
C SER A 67 -3.11 -15.18 14.08
N GLY A 68 -2.51 -16.30 14.47
CA GLY A 68 -2.88 -17.07 15.63
C GLY A 68 -4.00 -18.06 15.35
N SER A 69 -5.24 -17.65 15.43
CA SER A 69 -6.43 -18.50 15.20
C SER A 69 -7.34 -17.92 14.12
N ASP A 70 -8.17 -18.80 13.54
CA ASP A 70 -9.21 -18.39 12.61
C ASP A 70 -10.21 -17.45 13.31
N GLN A 71 -10.57 -16.34 12.66
CA GLN A 71 -11.53 -15.39 13.22
C GLN A 71 -12.96 -15.84 12.93
N ASP A 72 -13.79 -15.89 13.97
CA ASP A 72 -15.23 -16.06 13.84
C ASP A 72 -15.86 -14.75 13.35
N ILE A 73 -16.62 -14.83 12.24
CA ILE A 73 -17.31 -13.67 11.64
C ILE A 73 -18.80 -13.67 12.04
N GLY A 74 -19.30 -14.79 12.57
CA GLY A 74 -20.74 -14.99 12.77
C GLY A 74 -21.41 -15.46 11.48
N ASP A 75 -22.73 -15.51 11.51
CA ASP A 75 -23.56 -15.78 10.34
C ASP A 75 -24.35 -14.53 9.97
N SER A 76 -24.18 -14.08 8.73
CA SER A 76 -24.85 -12.86 8.20
C SER A 76 -24.58 -11.58 9.01
N VAL A 77 -23.41 -11.50 9.64
CA VAL A 77 -22.99 -10.34 10.43
C VAL A 77 -21.81 -9.67 9.75
N ASN A 78 -21.95 -8.38 9.44
CA ASN A 78 -20.85 -7.59 8.89
C ASN A 78 -19.82 -7.28 10.00
N THR A 79 -18.75 -8.07 10.05
CA THR A 79 -17.76 -8.08 11.13
C THR A 79 -16.44 -7.50 10.67
N ARG A 80 -15.81 -6.64 11.50
CA ARG A 80 -14.46 -6.14 11.22
C ARG A 80 -13.45 -7.27 11.24
N VAL A 81 -12.57 -7.29 10.24
CA VAL A 81 -11.46 -8.26 10.18
C VAL A 81 -10.29 -7.75 11.02
N ALA A 82 -9.87 -8.57 11.97
CA ALA A 82 -8.81 -8.24 12.93
C ALA A 82 -7.44 -8.70 12.42
N PHE A 83 -6.85 -8.00 11.44
CA PHE A 83 -5.49 -8.29 10.98
C PHE A 83 -4.49 -7.87 12.05
N ASN A 84 -4.21 -8.78 12.95
CA ASN A 84 -3.50 -8.57 14.21
C ASN A 84 -1.99 -8.79 14.14
N SER A 85 -1.45 -8.96 12.95
CA SER A 85 -0.01 -9.13 12.72
C SER A 85 0.40 -8.41 11.44
N GLU A 86 1.56 -7.80 11.45
CA GLU A 86 2.12 -7.08 10.31
C GLU A 86 3.22 -7.89 9.64
N ALA A 87 3.21 -7.93 8.31
CA ALA A 87 4.37 -8.34 7.53
C ALA A 87 5.37 -7.18 7.45
N PHE A 88 4.86 -5.98 7.26
CA PHE A 88 5.59 -4.71 7.36
C PHE A 88 4.62 -3.54 7.53
N ASP A 89 5.11 -2.45 8.14
CA ASP A 89 4.51 -1.12 8.14
C ASP A 89 5.65 -0.08 8.14
N THR A 90 5.75 0.72 7.08
CA THR A 90 6.89 1.62 6.89
C THR A 90 6.85 2.86 7.79
N ASP A 91 5.65 3.29 8.20
CA ASP A 91 5.43 4.58 8.83
C ASP A 91 4.62 4.47 10.14
N ASN A 92 4.44 3.25 10.68
CA ASN A 92 3.55 2.93 11.81
C ASN A 92 2.12 3.50 11.60
N ALA A 93 1.61 3.35 10.38
CA ALA A 93 0.33 3.90 9.99
C ALA A 93 -0.84 2.90 10.15
N TYR A 94 -0.55 1.64 10.44
CA TYR A 94 -1.54 0.59 10.70
C TYR A 94 -1.64 0.26 12.20
N ASP A 95 -2.86 0.20 12.72
CA ASP A 95 -3.15 -0.24 14.09
C ASP A 95 -3.56 -1.71 14.08
N ASN A 96 -2.66 -2.59 14.46
CA ASN A 96 -2.83 -4.05 14.48
C ASN A 96 -3.43 -4.62 15.78
N SER A 97 -3.87 -3.78 16.70
CA SER A 97 -4.23 -4.21 18.06
C SER A 97 -5.62 -3.79 18.52
N THR A 98 -6.05 -2.58 18.17
CA THR A 98 -7.28 -1.99 18.71
C THR A 98 -8.33 -1.74 17.65
N ASN A 99 -7.97 -1.02 16.60
CA ASN A 99 -8.92 -0.60 15.58
C ASN A 99 -8.76 -1.39 14.27
N TYR A 100 -7.63 -2.08 14.05
CA TYR A 100 -7.32 -2.84 12.84
C TYR A 100 -7.53 -2.01 11.57
N ARG A 101 -6.93 -0.80 11.57
CA ARG A 101 -7.12 0.18 10.51
C ARG A 101 -5.83 0.86 10.08
N PHE A 102 -5.78 1.28 8.83
CA PHE A 102 -4.70 2.06 8.25
C PHE A 102 -5.06 3.54 8.23
N THR A 103 -4.22 4.38 8.83
CA THR A 103 -4.41 5.84 8.95
C THR A 103 -3.15 6.56 8.48
N PRO A 104 -2.90 6.67 7.17
CA PRO A 104 -1.68 7.30 6.66
C PRO A 104 -1.63 8.78 7.00
N GLN A 105 -0.46 9.26 7.44
CA GLN A 105 -0.22 10.68 7.72
C GLN A 105 0.33 11.43 6.49
N THR A 106 0.26 10.84 5.33
CA THR A 106 0.68 11.44 4.06
C THR A 106 -0.49 11.42 3.08
N ALA A 107 -0.86 12.59 2.57
CA ALA A 107 -1.92 12.71 1.57
C ALA A 107 -1.50 12.09 0.23
N GLY A 108 -2.46 11.61 -0.53
CA GLY A 108 -2.23 11.09 -1.87
C GLY A 108 -3.14 9.93 -2.25
N LYS A 109 -2.85 9.34 -3.40
CA LYS A 109 -3.54 8.15 -3.89
C LYS A 109 -2.87 6.89 -3.36
N TYR A 110 -3.69 5.95 -2.91
CA TYR A 110 -3.26 4.67 -2.37
C TYR A 110 -3.89 3.53 -3.16
N TYR A 111 -3.07 2.55 -3.57
CA TYR A 111 -3.59 1.25 -3.96
C TYR A 111 -3.82 0.44 -2.70
N VAL A 112 -5.04 -0.04 -2.53
CA VAL A 112 -5.51 -0.72 -1.33
C VAL A 112 -6.07 -2.07 -1.73
N TYR A 113 -5.75 -3.12 -1.00
CA TYR A 113 -6.21 -4.47 -1.30
C TYR A 113 -6.48 -5.28 -0.04
N THR A 114 -7.37 -6.23 -0.15
CA THR A 114 -7.59 -7.28 0.84
C THR A 114 -7.85 -8.62 0.17
N LEU A 115 -7.33 -9.67 0.76
CA LEU A 115 -7.67 -11.06 0.48
C LEU A 115 -8.28 -11.65 1.75
N CYS A 116 -9.46 -12.20 1.65
CA CYS A 116 -10.12 -12.87 2.77
C CYS A 116 -10.43 -14.32 2.38
N VAL A 117 -9.92 -15.28 3.14
CA VAL A 117 -10.21 -16.68 2.93
C VAL A 117 -11.29 -17.13 3.90
N GLY A 118 -12.52 -17.23 3.39
CA GLY A 118 -13.71 -17.59 4.16
C GLY A 118 -14.04 -19.08 4.09
N PHE A 119 -14.52 -19.63 5.20
CA PHE A 119 -15.00 -21.01 5.30
C PHE A 119 -16.01 -21.17 6.43
N THR A 120 -16.63 -22.34 6.53
CA THR A 120 -17.47 -22.73 7.68
C THR A 120 -17.01 -24.06 8.21
N THR A 121 -17.18 -24.29 9.50
CA THR A 121 -16.90 -25.58 10.16
C THR A 121 -18.13 -26.48 10.26
N ALA A 122 -19.31 -25.94 10.06
CA ALA A 122 -20.56 -26.68 10.05
C ALA A 122 -20.77 -27.45 8.73
N GLY A 123 -21.71 -28.38 8.69
CA GLY A 123 -22.08 -29.09 7.49
C GLY A 123 -20.96 -29.86 6.79
N GLY A 124 -19.90 -30.26 7.52
CA GLY A 124 -18.75 -30.94 6.95
C GLY A 124 -17.87 -30.04 6.08
N TYR A 125 -17.82 -28.73 6.36
CA TYR A 125 -17.10 -27.73 5.60
C TYR A 125 -17.66 -27.44 4.18
N THR A 126 -18.94 -27.67 3.96
CA THR A 126 -19.58 -27.47 2.64
C THR A 126 -20.78 -26.53 2.70
N ASP A 127 -20.84 -25.68 3.70
CA ASP A 127 -22.04 -24.90 4.02
C ASP A 127 -21.93 -23.39 3.71
N LEU A 128 -20.82 -22.96 3.12
CA LEU A 128 -20.61 -21.58 2.76
C LEU A 128 -21.49 -21.21 1.55
N ALA A 129 -22.44 -20.31 1.75
CA ALA A 129 -23.38 -19.88 0.71
C ALA A 129 -23.06 -18.49 0.15
N TYR A 130 -22.57 -17.59 0.99
CA TYR A 130 -22.29 -16.20 0.61
C TYR A 130 -21.07 -15.68 1.36
N MET A 131 -20.33 -14.81 0.71
CA MET A 131 -19.23 -14.05 1.32
C MET A 131 -19.05 -12.71 0.64
N SER A 132 -18.89 -11.66 1.44
CA SER A 132 -18.63 -10.30 0.95
C SER A 132 -17.59 -9.60 1.82
N PRO A 133 -16.29 -9.66 1.48
CA PRO A 133 -15.31 -8.74 2.04
C PRO A 133 -15.49 -7.35 1.44
N GLU A 134 -15.31 -6.33 2.27
CA GLU A 134 -15.44 -4.93 1.89
C GLU A 134 -14.34 -4.07 2.49
N ILE A 135 -13.85 -3.11 1.72
CA ILE A 135 -12.97 -2.04 2.18
C ILE A 135 -13.84 -0.83 2.50
N LYS A 136 -13.66 -0.27 3.70
CA LYS A 136 -14.33 0.95 4.15
C LYS A 136 -13.32 2.09 4.30
N LYS A 137 -13.74 3.29 3.93
CA LYS A 137 -13.08 4.55 4.25
C LYS A 137 -13.96 5.33 5.22
N ASN A 138 -13.42 5.66 6.39
CA ASN A 138 -14.13 6.42 7.42
C ASN A 138 -15.51 5.79 7.76
N GLY A 139 -15.55 4.45 7.84
CA GLY A 139 -16.77 3.68 8.10
C GLY A 139 -17.71 3.49 6.89
N THR A 140 -17.46 4.15 5.77
CA THR A 140 -18.28 4.02 4.55
C THR A 140 -17.64 3.02 3.59
N ARG A 141 -18.40 2.05 3.09
CA ARG A 141 -17.95 1.08 2.10
C ARG A 141 -17.60 1.77 0.78
N ILE A 142 -16.38 1.54 0.30
CA ILE A 142 -15.86 2.09 -0.96
C ILE A 142 -15.57 1.01 -2.02
N ALA A 143 -15.34 -0.24 -1.60
CA ALA A 143 -15.19 -1.38 -2.49
C ALA A 143 -15.62 -2.67 -1.78
N HIS A 144 -16.11 -3.63 -2.55
CA HIS A 144 -16.43 -4.97 -2.05
C HIS A 144 -16.43 -5.98 -3.20
N ALA A 145 -16.31 -7.24 -2.86
CA ALA A 145 -16.63 -8.36 -3.74
C ALA A 145 -17.81 -9.13 -3.17
N ILE A 146 -18.68 -9.62 -4.03
CA ILE A 146 -19.82 -10.47 -3.63
C ILE A 146 -19.64 -11.84 -4.29
N PHE A 147 -19.67 -12.86 -3.45
CA PHE A 147 -19.77 -14.24 -3.89
C PHE A 147 -21.06 -14.79 -3.30
N ASP A 148 -22.10 -14.87 -4.14
CA ASP A 148 -23.35 -15.52 -3.86
C ASP A 148 -23.35 -16.84 -4.65
N LEU A 149 -23.34 -17.95 -3.94
CA LEU A 149 -23.04 -19.26 -4.49
C LEU A 149 -24.33 -20.07 -4.63
N GLY A 150 -24.68 -20.39 -5.86
CA GLY A 150 -25.82 -21.27 -6.16
C GLY A 150 -25.63 -22.71 -5.66
N SER A 151 -24.42 -23.08 -5.26
CA SER A 151 -24.08 -24.33 -4.61
C SER A 151 -23.11 -24.10 -3.46
N ARG A 152 -23.23 -24.91 -2.42
CA ARG A 152 -22.43 -24.79 -1.20
C ARG A 152 -20.96 -25.05 -1.48
N GLN A 153 -20.09 -24.24 -0.89
CA GLN A 153 -18.65 -24.34 -1.03
C GLN A 153 -17.97 -24.60 0.31
N ARG A 154 -16.82 -25.23 0.24
CA ARG A 154 -15.98 -25.45 1.42
C ARG A 154 -15.24 -24.19 1.84
N GLN A 155 -14.77 -23.43 0.87
CA GLN A 155 -13.93 -22.26 1.07
C GLN A 155 -13.98 -21.38 -0.16
N ILE A 156 -13.98 -20.09 0.04
CA ILE A 156 -13.79 -19.08 -1.02
C ILE A 156 -12.76 -18.03 -0.59
N SER A 157 -12.11 -17.43 -1.58
CA SER A 157 -10.99 -16.52 -1.35
C SER A 157 -11.13 -15.25 -2.23
N PRO A 158 -12.14 -14.41 -1.96
CA PRO A 158 -12.31 -13.16 -2.68
C PRO A 158 -11.15 -12.20 -2.44
N TYR A 159 -10.79 -11.51 -3.51
CA TYR A 159 -9.84 -10.40 -3.52
C TYR A 159 -10.58 -9.11 -3.87
N VAL A 160 -10.32 -8.04 -3.11
CA VAL A 160 -10.86 -6.70 -3.36
C VAL A 160 -9.71 -5.73 -3.45
N ALA A 161 -9.73 -4.88 -4.46
CA ALA A 161 -8.74 -3.81 -4.59
C ALA A 161 -9.37 -2.53 -5.15
N ILE A 162 -8.83 -1.39 -4.75
CA ILE A 162 -9.25 -0.07 -5.18
C ILE A 162 -8.09 0.93 -5.08
N VAL A 163 -8.15 1.97 -5.90
CA VAL A 163 -7.36 3.19 -5.70
C VAL A 163 -8.22 4.22 -4.99
N VAL A 164 -7.71 4.80 -3.90
CA VAL A 164 -8.44 5.76 -3.06
C VAL A 164 -7.58 6.97 -2.71
N ASP A 165 -8.18 8.15 -2.68
CA ASP A 165 -7.54 9.36 -2.17
C ASP A 165 -7.63 9.41 -0.64
N MET A 166 -6.49 9.68 0.03
CA MET A 166 -6.40 9.86 1.48
C MET A 166 -5.90 11.27 1.79
N ASN A 167 -6.47 11.90 2.82
CA ASN A 167 -6.17 13.29 3.18
C ASN A 167 -4.86 13.48 3.96
N GLY A 168 -4.21 12.38 4.37
CA GLY A 168 -2.96 12.41 5.11
C GLY A 168 -3.05 12.92 6.56
N SER A 169 -4.22 12.83 7.17
CA SER A 169 -4.42 13.26 8.57
C SER A 169 -5.44 12.43 9.34
N SER A 170 -6.67 12.38 8.89
CA SER A 170 -7.80 11.75 9.60
C SER A 170 -8.47 10.62 8.87
N ASP A 171 -8.26 10.51 7.54
CA ASP A 171 -8.81 9.41 6.77
C ASP A 171 -8.21 8.08 7.21
N TYR A 172 -9.07 7.09 7.39
CA TYR A 172 -8.66 5.72 7.69
C TYR A 172 -9.37 4.71 6.80
N LEU A 173 -8.74 3.55 6.66
CA LEU A 173 -9.25 2.38 5.95
C LEU A 173 -9.30 1.19 6.89
N ASP A 174 -10.37 0.44 6.85
CA ASP A 174 -10.54 -0.83 7.53
C ASP A 174 -11.27 -1.83 6.63
N VAL A 175 -11.23 -3.10 7.00
CA VAL A 175 -11.86 -4.17 6.25
C VAL A 175 -12.91 -4.84 7.11
N PHE A 176 -14.07 -5.06 6.51
CA PHE A 176 -15.14 -5.85 7.07
C PHE A 176 -15.44 -7.04 6.17
N CYS A 177 -16.03 -8.06 6.73
CA CYS A 177 -16.46 -9.22 5.98
C CYS A 177 -17.79 -9.72 6.52
N GLU A 178 -18.69 -10.07 5.62
CA GLU A 178 -19.93 -10.79 5.92
C GLU A 178 -19.82 -12.19 5.31
N ILE A 179 -20.21 -13.19 6.07
CA ILE A 179 -20.31 -14.59 5.61
C ILE A 179 -21.71 -15.09 5.97
N ASN A 180 -22.41 -15.67 5.01
CA ASN A 180 -23.61 -16.46 5.26
C ASN A 180 -23.27 -17.94 5.14
N ALA A 181 -23.56 -18.66 6.20
CA ALA A 181 -23.45 -20.12 6.27
C ALA A 181 -24.85 -20.70 6.50
N ASN A 182 -25.20 -21.78 5.80
CA ASN A 182 -26.50 -22.42 6.02
C ASN A 182 -26.62 -23.08 7.41
N SER A 183 -25.48 -23.33 8.06
CA SER A 183 -25.44 -23.74 9.46
C SER A 183 -24.12 -23.33 10.11
N GLY A 184 -24.20 -22.95 11.39
CA GLY A 184 -23.04 -22.49 12.17
C GLY A 184 -22.56 -21.10 11.73
N ASN A 185 -21.36 -20.76 12.13
CA ASN A 185 -20.74 -19.45 11.84
C ASN A 185 -19.75 -19.54 10.69
N GLY A 186 -19.70 -18.47 9.91
CA GLY A 186 -18.62 -18.22 8.99
C GLY A 186 -17.33 -17.86 9.72
N LYS A 187 -16.19 -18.26 9.16
CA LYS A 187 -14.87 -17.98 9.71
C LYS A 187 -13.92 -17.52 8.62
N LEU A 188 -12.94 -16.69 9.00
CA LEU A 188 -11.80 -16.33 8.17
C LEU A 188 -10.56 -17.13 8.62
N ARG A 189 -9.87 -17.72 7.64
CA ARG A 189 -8.62 -18.46 7.93
C ARG A 189 -7.48 -17.52 8.27
N ASN A 190 -6.77 -17.85 9.32
CA ASN A 190 -5.51 -17.20 9.67
C ASN A 190 -4.38 -17.61 8.73
N GLY A 191 -3.36 -16.77 8.62
CA GLY A 191 -2.14 -16.99 7.86
C GLY A 191 -1.81 -15.84 6.91
N ALA A 192 -0.53 -15.50 6.82
CA ALA A 192 -0.02 -14.45 5.95
C ALA A 192 -0.25 -14.71 4.45
N ASP A 193 -0.40 -15.98 4.08
CA ASP A 193 -0.73 -16.44 2.73
C ASP A 193 -2.24 -16.49 2.44
N LYS A 194 -3.09 -16.17 3.43
CA LYS A 194 -4.54 -16.38 3.36
C LYS A 194 -5.32 -15.09 3.54
N THR A 195 -5.48 -14.63 4.78
CA THR A 195 -6.33 -13.46 5.06
C THR A 195 -5.44 -12.28 5.41
N LYS A 196 -5.41 -11.29 4.51
CA LYS A 196 -4.52 -10.14 4.60
C LYS A 196 -5.11 -8.86 4.02
N PHE A 197 -4.57 -7.74 4.46
CA PHE A 197 -4.93 -6.39 4.09
C PHE A 197 -3.66 -5.57 3.89
N GLY A 198 -3.61 -4.79 2.83
CA GLY A 198 -2.45 -3.96 2.56
C GLY A 198 -2.78 -2.73 1.74
N ALA A 199 -1.88 -1.76 1.82
CA ALA A 199 -1.91 -0.58 0.98
C ALA A 199 -0.51 -0.03 0.75
N PHE A 200 -0.35 0.68 -0.35
CA PHE A 200 0.84 1.50 -0.61
C PHE A 200 0.47 2.75 -1.37
N ARG A 201 1.23 3.81 -1.12
CA ARG A 201 1.05 5.08 -1.80
C ARG A 201 1.50 4.98 -3.25
N ILE A 202 0.68 5.48 -4.16
CA ILE A 202 1.05 5.63 -5.57
C ILE A 202 1.86 6.91 -5.71
N ILE A 203 3.04 6.83 -6.33
CA ILE A 203 3.85 8.00 -6.68
C ILE A 203 3.14 8.74 -7.82
N THR A 204 2.90 10.02 -7.64
CA THR A 204 2.33 10.92 -8.65
C THR A 204 3.32 11.99 -9.02
#